data_a52f49ebd93f84174fc410069f4d9543
#
_entry.id   a52f49ebd93f84174fc410069f4d9543
#
_cell.length_a   1.000
_cell.length_b   1.000
_cell.length_c   1.000
_cell.angle_alpha   90.00
_cell.angle_beta   90.00
_cell.angle_gamma   90.00
#
_symmetry.space_group_name_H-M   'P 1'
#
loop_
_entity.id
_entity.type
_entity.pdbx_description
1 polymer ?
#
loop_
_entity_poly.entity_id
_entity_poly.type
_entity_poly.pdbx_seq_one_letter_code
_entity_poly.pdbx_strand_id
1 'polypeptide(L)'
;MPRVKKPAKVKEPIRLRMKELADGSKSLYLDIYRNGKRSYEYLKMYIIPETDDNARKRNTATMTAANTIKSRRIIELTNGEAGIKRADNQGTVLLLDWMNTYMENQQKRGKKDGHQIKVAIQILKDYAGERVTMDEVDKTFCQGYIDYLLTGYRPQGKPVSKFTAQNYYRVLNGALNAAVRADVIKLNPFTKIGNSDKIHRPESKREYMTIEELRALIATPMKNEAVKQAYLFSCFCGLRISDIISLKWKDVFVDRGQYRLSVSMQK
;
A
#
# COMPACT_ATOMS: atom_id res chain seq x y z
N MET A 1 19.05 -52.13 38.91
CA MET A 1 19.35 -50.86 38.18
C MET A 1 18.10 -50.47 37.42
N PRO A 2 17.54 -49.29 37.61
CA PRO A 2 16.32 -48.85 36.87
C PRO A 2 16.68 -48.60 35.42
N ARG A 3 15.86 -49.14 34.48
CA ARG A 3 15.98 -48.93 33.03
C ARG A 3 15.73 -47.45 32.72
N VAL A 4 16.79 -46.76 32.21
CA VAL A 4 16.67 -45.40 31.69
C VAL A 4 15.68 -45.40 30.48
N LYS A 5 14.55 -44.73 30.62
CA LYS A 5 13.59 -44.54 29.51
C LYS A 5 14.28 -43.73 28.43
N LYS A 6 14.40 -44.30 27.21
CA LYS A 6 14.87 -43.56 26.04
C LYS A 6 13.95 -42.36 25.79
N PRO A 7 14.50 -41.14 25.52
CA PRO A 7 13.68 -39.98 25.25
C PRO A 7 12.76 -40.25 24.02
N ALA A 8 11.49 -39.90 24.17
CA ALA A 8 10.52 -40.08 23.10
C ALA A 8 10.97 -39.29 21.86
N LYS A 9 11.13 -39.98 20.73
CA LYS A 9 11.43 -39.31 19.44
C LYS A 9 10.33 -38.29 19.14
N VAL A 10 10.69 -37.02 19.04
CA VAL A 10 9.79 -35.95 18.58
C VAL A 10 9.27 -36.33 17.21
N LYS A 11 7.95 -36.48 17.10
CA LYS A 11 7.32 -36.84 15.81
C LYS A 11 7.37 -35.62 14.89
N GLU A 12 8.15 -35.71 13.80
CA GLU A 12 8.16 -34.65 12.80
C GLU A 12 6.76 -34.47 12.20
N PRO A 13 6.24 -33.22 12.14
CA PRO A 13 4.90 -32.93 11.63
C PRO A 13 4.77 -33.17 10.12
N ILE A 14 5.90 -33.15 9.39
CA ILE A 14 5.94 -33.40 7.92
C ILE A 14 6.96 -34.48 7.61
N ARG A 15 6.55 -35.45 6.82
CA ARG A 15 7.43 -36.52 6.35
C ARG A 15 7.47 -36.53 4.82
N LEU A 16 8.67 -36.61 4.24
CA LEU A 16 8.85 -36.89 2.81
C LEU A 16 8.63 -38.39 2.56
N ARG A 17 7.73 -38.69 1.66
CA ARG A 17 7.40 -40.08 1.27
C ARG A 17 7.49 -40.26 -0.25
N MET A 18 7.58 -41.53 -0.67
CA MET A 18 7.66 -41.93 -2.05
C MET A 18 6.51 -42.87 -2.36
N LYS A 19 5.92 -42.73 -3.56
CA LYS A 19 4.94 -43.64 -4.13
C LYS A 19 5.51 -44.22 -5.42
N GLU A 20 5.59 -45.54 -5.53
CA GLU A 20 6.03 -46.22 -6.74
C GLU A 20 5.00 -46.05 -7.85
N LEU A 21 5.48 -45.83 -9.06
CA LEU A 21 4.69 -45.73 -10.28
C LEU A 21 4.93 -46.95 -11.16
N ALA A 22 4.03 -47.18 -12.13
CA ALA A 22 4.07 -48.37 -12.99
C ALA A 22 5.33 -48.44 -13.90
N ASP A 23 5.99 -47.31 -14.13
CA ASP A 23 7.23 -47.19 -14.91
C ASP A 23 8.51 -47.41 -14.08
N GLY A 24 8.37 -47.86 -12.82
CA GLY A 24 9.48 -48.06 -11.90
C GLY A 24 10.06 -46.77 -11.28
N SER A 25 9.56 -45.59 -11.65
CA SER A 25 9.91 -44.33 -11.01
C SER A 25 9.15 -44.17 -9.68
N LYS A 26 9.62 -43.25 -8.81
CA LYS A 26 8.98 -42.94 -7.51
C LYS A 26 8.58 -41.49 -7.45
N SER A 27 7.29 -41.21 -7.29
CA SER A 27 6.75 -39.87 -7.08
C SER A 27 6.96 -39.44 -5.62
N LEU A 28 7.49 -38.24 -5.41
CA LEU A 28 7.73 -37.66 -4.08
C LEU A 28 6.52 -36.87 -3.62
N TYR A 29 6.13 -37.04 -2.33
CA TYR A 29 5.09 -36.27 -1.71
C TYR A 29 5.38 -36.02 -0.22
N LEU A 30 4.81 -34.95 0.33
CA LEU A 30 4.84 -34.63 1.75
C LEU A 30 3.61 -35.22 2.42
N ASP A 31 3.81 -35.95 3.49
CA ASP A 31 2.79 -36.48 4.40
C ASP A 31 2.74 -35.54 5.61
N ILE A 32 1.70 -34.72 5.67
CA ILE A 32 1.53 -33.63 6.64
C ILE A 32 0.46 -34.04 7.66
N TYR A 33 0.83 -34.05 8.94
CA TYR A 33 -0.10 -34.30 10.04
C TYR A 33 -0.26 -33.05 10.89
N ARG A 34 -1.46 -32.49 10.94
CA ARG A 34 -1.78 -31.26 11.69
C ARG A 34 -3.18 -31.34 12.31
N ASN A 35 -3.28 -30.95 13.59
CA ASN A 35 -4.56 -30.85 14.31
C ASN A 35 -5.45 -32.09 14.18
N GLY A 36 -4.86 -33.30 14.27
CA GLY A 36 -5.59 -34.55 14.14
C GLY A 36 -5.94 -34.95 12.70
N LYS A 37 -5.66 -34.11 11.71
CA LYS A 37 -5.93 -34.37 10.30
C LYS A 37 -4.64 -34.65 9.52
N ARG A 38 -4.75 -35.56 8.57
CA ARG A 38 -3.66 -35.96 7.67
C ARG A 38 -3.94 -35.46 6.27
N SER A 39 -2.95 -34.83 5.62
CA SER A 39 -3.02 -34.34 4.26
C SER A 39 -1.76 -34.67 3.47
N TYR A 40 -1.87 -34.72 2.15
CA TYR A 40 -0.77 -35.08 1.27
C TYR A 40 -0.56 -33.98 0.23
N GLU A 41 0.71 -33.54 0.08
CA GLU A 41 1.12 -32.56 -0.93
C GLU A 41 2.08 -33.23 -1.91
N TYR A 42 1.66 -33.44 -3.16
CA TYR A 42 2.49 -34.02 -4.20
C TYR A 42 3.43 -32.96 -4.79
N LEU A 43 4.76 -33.24 -4.74
CA LEU A 43 5.78 -32.28 -5.17
C LEU A 43 5.99 -32.24 -6.68
N LYS A 44 5.37 -33.15 -7.45
CA LYS A 44 5.61 -33.36 -8.90
C LYS A 44 7.10 -33.60 -9.23
N MET A 45 7.81 -34.19 -8.28
CA MET A 45 9.22 -34.57 -8.38
C MET A 45 9.32 -36.09 -8.39
N TYR A 46 10.19 -36.64 -9.22
CA TYR A 46 10.27 -38.08 -9.47
C TYR A 46 11.70 -38.57 -9.28
N ILE A 47 11.85 -39.71 -8.65
CA ILE A 47 13.10 -40.51 -8.61
C ILE A 47 13.03 -41.55 -9.70
N ILE A 48 13.98 -41.55 -10.60
CA ILE A 48 14.07 -42.50 -11.73
C ILE A 48 14.90 -43.72 -11.32
N PRO A 49 14.70 -44.87 -11.96
CA PRO A 49 15.57 -46.06 -11.76
C PRO A 49 17.04 -45.70 -11.98
N GLU A 50 17.93 -46.17 -11.11
CA GLU A 50 19.38 -45.90 -11.18
C GLU A 50 20.05 -46.84 -12.18
N THR A 51 19.97 -46.51 -13.46
CA THR A 51 20.58 -47.28 -14.54
C THR A 51 22.00 -46.81 -14.86
N ASP A 52 22.35 -45.58 -14.53
CA ASP A 52 23.65 -44.96 -14.77
C ASP A 52 24.03 -43.90 -13.71
N ASP A 53 25.27 -43.45 -13.72
CA ASP A 53 25.78 -42.44 -12.80
C ASP A 53 25.05 -41.06 -12.95
N ASN A 54 24.53 -40.75 -14.13
CA ASN A 54 23.76 -39.52 -14.36
C ASN A 54 22.38 -39.61 -13.71
N ALA A 55 21.72 -40.78 -13.78
CA ALA A 55 20.46 -41.01 -13.06
C ALA A 55 20.64 -40.87 -11.56
N ARG A 56 21.75 -41.41 -11.01
CA ARG A 56 22.09 -41.29 -9.59
C ARG A 56 22.31 -39.81 -9.15
N LYS A 57 23.04 -39.02 -9.94
CA LYS A 57 23.23 -37.57 -9.68
C LYS A 57 21.92 -36.82 -9.74
N ARG A 58 21.05 -37.10 -10.72
CA ARG A 58 19.71 -36.49 -10.81
C ARG A 58 18.85 -36.84 -9.61
N ASN A 59 18.82 -38.09 -9.18
CA ASN A 59 18.08 -38.54 -8.01
C ASN A 59 18.55 -37.82 -6.73
N THR A 60 19.87 -37.69 -6.56
CA THR A 60 20.44 -36.98 -5.42
C THR A 60 20.03 -35.51 -5.42
N ALA A 61 20.08 -34.81 -6.56
CA ALA A 61 19.64 -33.42 -6.69
C ALA A 61 18.14 -33.29 -6.40
N THR A 62 17.31 -34.20 -6.90
CA THR A 62 15.86 -34.24 -6.67
C THR A 62 15.53 -34.45 -5.20
N MET A 63 16.23 -35.36 -4.53
CA MET A 63 16.06 -35.59 -3.08
C MET A 63 16.49 -34.41 -2.25
N THR A 64 17.57 -33.71 -2.61
CA THR A 64 18.02 -32.51 -1.95
C THR A 64 16.98 -31.40 -2.09
N ALA A 65 16.45 -31.18 -3.29
CA ALA A 65 15.40 -30.21 -3.54
C ALA A 65 14.12 -30.54 -2.76
N ALA A 66 13.69 -31.81 -2.73
CA ALA A 66 12.52 -32.25 -1.97
C ALA A 66 12.69 -32.05 -0.46
N ASN A 67 13.89 -32.31 0.09
CA ASN A 67 14.19 -32.04 1.49
C ASN A 67 14.22 -30.54 1.81
N THR A 68 14.68 -29.71 0.90
CA THR A 68 14.63 -28.24 1.04
C THR A 68 13.17 -27.77 1.13
N ILE A 69 12.29 -28.29 0.27
CA ILE A 69 10.84 -27.99 0.31
C ILE A 69 10.24 -28.48 1.64
N LYS A 70 10.57 -29.71 2.08
CA LYS A 70 10.13 -30.24 3.39
C LYS A 70 10.53 -29.32 4.52
N SER A 71 11.80 -28.88 4.59
CA SER A 71 12.31 -28.00 5.63
C SER A 71 11.59 -26.65 5.63
N ARG A 72 11.35 -26.10 4.45
CA ARG A 72 10.57 -24.88 4.27
C ARG A 72 9.14 -25.05 4.79
N ARG A 73 8.47 -26.16 4.48
CA ARG A 73 7.11 -26.46 4.98
C ARG A 73 7.07 -26.66 6.51
N ILE A 74 8.09 -27.25 7.11
CA ILE A 74 8.20 -27.37 8.58
C ILE A 74 8.29 -25.98 9.22
N ILE A 75 9.17 -25.11 8.73
CA ILE A 75 9.29 -23.73 9.21
C ILE A 75 7.93 -23.03 9.06
N GLU A 76 7.23 -23.28 7.95
CA GLU A 76 5.91 -22.76 7.67
C GLU A 76 4.86 -23.19 8.69
N LEU A 77 4.79 -24.40 9.04
CA LEU A 77 3.86 -24.89 10.07
C LEU A 77 4.22 -24.34 11.47
N THR A 78 5.50 -24.36 11.82
CA THR A 78 5.95 -23.89 13.13
C THR A 78 5.66 -22.39 13.34
N ASN A 79 5.89 -21.57 12.32
CA ASN A 79 5.58 -20.15 12.36
C ASN A 79 4.06 -19.91 12.45
N GLY A 80 3.24 -20.70 11.76
CA GLY A 80 1.78 -20.64 11.85
C GLY A 80 1.24 -21.01 13.23
N GLU A 81 1.88 -21.99 13.91
CA GLU A 81 1.52 -22.40 15.29
C GLU A 81 1.99 -21.38 16.33
N ALA A 82 3.09 -20.69 16.10
CA ALA A 82 3.58 -19.59 16.93
C ALA A 82 2.80 -18.29 16.78
N GLY A 83 1.72 -18.26 15.97
CA GLY A 83 0.94 -17.05 15.71
C GLY A 83 1.66 -16.00 14.88
N ILE A 84 2.84 -16.33 14.35
CA ILE A 84 3.59 -15.48 13.42
C ILE A 84 2.86 -15.54 12.08
N LYS A 85 2.01 -14.54 11.82
CA LYS A 85 1.32 -14.40 10.53
C LYS A 85 2.36 -14.29 9.42
N ARG A 86 2.29 -15.20 8.47
CA ARG A 86 3.19 -15.18 7.32
C ARG A 86 2.82 -14.14 6.29
N ALA A 87 3.87 -13.60 5.72
CA ALA A 87 3.86 -12.82 4.50
C ALA A 87 3.45 -13.62 3.22
N ASP A 88 3.12 -14.90 3.33
CA ASP A 88 2.83 -15.76 2.16
C ASP A 88 1.37 -15.71 1.66
N ASN A 89 0.49 -14.90 2.30
CA ASN A 89 -0.81 -14.54 1.72
C ASN A 89 -0.73 -13.32 0.79
N GLN A 90 0.46 -12.99 0.30
CA GLN A 90 0.67 -11.79 -0.54
C GLN A 90 -0.11 -11.86 -1.86
N GLY A 91 -0.33 -13.06 -2.42
CA GLY A 91 -1.05 -13.25 -3.68
C GLY A 91 -2.58 -13.17 -3.61
N THR A 92 -3.18 -13.17 -2.41
CA THR A 92 -4.64 -13.19 -2.24
C THR A 92 -5.23 -11.83 -1.87
N VAL A 93 -4.42 -10.85 -1.49
CA VAL A 93 -4.91 -9.50 -1.15
C VAL A 93 -5.09 -8.69 -2.41
N LEU A 94 -6.31 -8.28 -2.70
CA LEU A 94 -6.58 -7.38 -3.83
C LEU A 94 -6.09 -5.96 -3.52
N LEU A 95 -5.56 -5.28 -4.53
CA LEU A 95 -5.09 -3.90 -4.41
C LEU A 95 -6.20 -2.96 -3.93
N LEU A 96 -7.42 -3.10 -4.48
CA LEU A 96 -8.54 -2.24 -4.09
C LEU A 96 -9.03 -2.52 -2.66
N ASP A 97 -9.00 -3.77 -2.21
CA ASP A 97 -9.34 -4.11 -0.81
C ASP A 97 -8.31 -3.52 0.15
N TRP A 98 -7.03 -3.58 -0.21
CA TRP A 98 -5.99 -2.91 0.55
C TRP A 98 -6.19 -1.39 0.59
N MET A 99 -6.51 -0.75 -0.53
CA MET A 99 -6.78 0.69 -0.61
C MET A 99 -7.97 1.11 0.27
N ASN A 100 -9.03 0.31 0.32
CA ASN A 100 -10.18 0.52 1.21
C ASN A 100 -9.76 0.41 2.69
N THR A 101 -9.02 -0.63 3.04
CA THR A 101 -8.45 -0.81 4.40
C THR A 101 -7.55 0.37 4.79
N TYR A 102 -6.72 0.84 3.87
CA TYR A 102 -5.88 2.02 4.06
C TYR A 102 -6.71 3.28 4.32
N MET A 103 -7.78 3.49 3.54
CA MET A 103 -8.71 4.61 3.71
C MET A 103 -9.35 4.61 5.10
N GLU A 104 -9.91 3.48 5.53
CA GLU A 104 -10.52 3.33 6.85
C GLU A 104 -9.52 3.63 7.98
N ASN A 105 -8.29 3.14 7.86
CA ASN A 105 -7.24 3.39 8.83
C ASN A 105 -6.84 4.87 8.91
N GLN A 106 -6.85 5.59 7.78
CA GLN A 106 -6.60 7.03 7.76
C GLN A 106 -7.75 7.81 8.42
N GLN A 107 -9.00 7.42 8.17
CA GLN A 107 -10.18 8.01 8.80
C GLN A 107 -10.19 7.80 10.32
N LYS A 108 -9.89 6.59 10.79
CA LYS A 108 -9.74 6.28 12.23
C LYS A 108 -8.68 7.15 12.92
N ARG A 109 -7.65 7.57 12.18
CA ARG A 109 -6.60 8.51 12.65
C ARG A 109 -6.99 9.98 12.56
N GLY A 110 -8.24 10.30 12.22
CA GLY A 110 -8.76 11.67 12.10
C GLY A 110 -8.26 12.44 10.88
N LYS A 111 -7.65 11.76 9.88
CA LYS A 111 -7.20 12.44 8.66
C LYS A 111 -8.37 12.70 7.71
N LYS A 112 -8.44 13.91 7.17
CA LYS A 112 -9.51 14.37 6.27
C LYS A 112 -9.29 13.96 4.78
N ASP A 113 -8.28 13.14 4.48
CA ASP A 113 -7.87 12.80 3.10
C ASP A 113 -8.78 11.76 2.41
N GLY A 114 -9.86 11.34 3.04
CA GLY A 114 -10.75 10.27 2.57
C GLY A 114 -11.30 10.52 1.16
N HIS A 115 -11.58 11.76 0.78
CA HIS A 115 -12.05 12.07 -0.58
C HIS A 115 -10.97 11.79 -1.64
N GLN A 116 -9.72 12.20 -1.39
CA GLN A 116 -8.61 11.96 -2.33
C GLN A 116 -8.32 10.47 -2.49
N ILE A 117 -8.43 9.69 -1.41
CA ILE A 117 -8.24 8.23 -1.45
C ILE A 117 -9.36 7.57 -2.25
N LYS A 118 -10.63 7.98 -2.07
CA LYS A 118 -11.76 7.48 -2.87
C LYS A 118 -11.56 7.71 -4.36
N VAL A 119 -11.13 8.91 -4.75
CA VAL A 119 -10.84 9.22 -6.15
C VAL A 119 -9.68 8.38 -6.66
N ALA A 120 -8.62 8.19 -5.87
CA ALA A 120 -7.48 7.34 -6.26
C ALA A 120 -7.90 5.87 -6.44
N ILE A 121 -8.82 5.34 -5.63
CA ILE A 121 -9.40 4.00 -5.78
C ILE A 121 -10.14 3.91 -7.12
N GLN A 122 -10.96 4.91 -7.48
CA GLN A 122 -11.65 4.91 -8.75
C GLN A 122 -10.68 4.96 -9.94
N ILE A 123 -9.63 5.79 -9.86
CA ILE A 123 -8.58 5.87 -10.88
C ILE A 123 -7.86 4.53 -11.05
N LEU A 124 -7.56 3.82 -9.96
CA LEU A 124 -6.95 2.49 -10.01
C LEU A 124 -7.87 1.46 -10.64
N LYS A 125 -9.16 1.53 -10.34
CA LYS A 125 -10.18 0.68 -10.95
C LYS A 125 -10.25 0.91 -12.46
N ASP A 126 -10.22 2.16 -12.91
CA ASP A 126 -10.24 2.52 -14.33
C ASP A 126 -8.94 2.12 -15.05
N TYR A 127 -7.79 2.19 -14.36
CA TYR A 127 -6.48 1.86 -14.89
C TYR A 127 -6.26 0.34 -15.05
N ALA A 128 -6.57 -0.42 -14.02
CA ALA A 128 -6.13 -1.82 -13.92
C ALA A 128 -7.27 -2.81 -13.64
N GLY A 129 -8.50 -2.33 -13.43
CA GLY A 129 -9.65 -3.16 -13.07
C GLY A 129 -9.70 -3.51 -11.58
N GLU A 130 -10.63 -4.40 -11.23
CA GLU A 130 -10.94 -4.72 -9.84
C GLU A 130 -10.14 -5.88 -9.26
N ARG A 131 -9.56 -6.72 -10.09
CA ARG A 131 -8.99 -8.03 -9.70
C ARG A 131 -7.49 -8.05 -9.52
N VAL A 132 -6.82 -6.90 -9.60
CA VAL A 132 -5.37 -6.80 -9.43
C VAL A 132 -5.00 -7.18 -7.99
N THR A 133 -4.07 -8.11 -7.87
CA THR A 133 -3.52 -8.55 -6.58
C THR A 133 -2.29 -7.74 -6.19
N MET A 134 -1.95 -7.72 -4.89
CA MET A 134 -0.77 -7.00 -4.40
C MET A 134 0.55 -7.53 -4.98
N ASP A 135 0.59 -8.79 -5.44
CA ASP A 135 1.77 -9.39 -6.09
C ASP A 135 1.97 -8.88 -7.52
N GLU A 136 0.88 -8.52 -8.20
CA GLU A 136 0.92 -7.93 -9.54
C GLU A 136 1.32 -6.46 -9.54
N VAL A 137 1.31 -5.80 -8.36
CA VAL A 137 1.76 -4.42 -8.20
C VAL A 137 3.29 -4.40 -8.16
N ASP A 138 3.91 -4.54 -9.30
CA ASP A 138 5.36 -4.50 -9.51
C ASP A 138 5.85 -3.12 -9.98
N LYS A 139 7.14 -3.02 -10.35
CA LYS A 139 7.73 -1.79 -10.90
C LYS A 139 7.01 -1.36 -12.18
N THR A 140 6.69 -2.31 -13.06
CA THR A 140 6.06 -2.05 -14.38
C THR A 140 4.65 -1.50 -14.19
N PHE A 141 3.87 -2.10 -13.29
CA PHE A 141 2.57 -1.59 -12.89
C PHE A 141 2.63 -0.15 -12.38
N CYS A 142 3.58 0.13 -11.49
CA CYS A 142 3.73 1.47 -10.90
C CYS A 142 4.18 2.51 -11.95
N GLN A 143 5.03 2.14 -12.90
CA GLN A 143 5.44 3.01 -14.00
C GLN A 143 4.25 3.30 -14.92
N GLY A 144 3.50 2.28 -15.34
CA GLY A 144 2.30 2.45 -16.15
C GLY A 144 1.23 3.29 -15.46
N TYR A 145 1.08 3.20 -14.13
CA TYR A 145 0.17 4.06 -13.37
C TYR A 145 0.61 5.53 -13.39
N ILE A 146 1.92 5.81 -13.30
CA ILE A 146 2.47 7.16 -13.46
C ILE A 146 2.13 7.72 -14.84
N ASP A 147 2.37 6.93 -15.89
CA ASP A 147 2.12 7.33 -17.27
C ASP A 147 0.62 7.54 -17.50
N TYR A 148 -0.23 6.66 -16.95
CA TYR A 148 -1.68 6.82 -17.00
C TYR A 148 -2.15 8.11 -16.34
N LEU A 149 -1.63 8.47 -15.16
CA LEU A 149 -1.98 9.72 -14.48
C LEU A 149 -1.60 10.96 -15.30
N LEU A 150 -0.49 10.91 -16.03
CA LEU A 150 0.02 12.05 -16.80
C LEU A 150 -0.66 12.20 -18.17
N THR A 151 -1.00 11.10 -18.81
CA THR A 151 -1.44 11.09 -20.21
C THR A 151 -2.83 10.49 -20.44
N GLY A 152 -3.18 9.44 -19.69
CA GLY A 152 -4.41 8.65 -19.89
C GLY A 152 -5.61 9.15 -19.08
N TYR A 153 -5.39 9.56 -17.85
CA TYR A 153 -6.47 9.98 -16.96
C TYR A 153 -7.01 11.36 -17.35
N ARG A 154 -8.23 11.40 -17.90
CA ARG A 154 -8.87 12.61 -18.42
C ARG A 154 -10.30 12.76 -17.88
N PRO A 155 -10.47 13.16 -16.61
CA PRO A 155 -11.81 13.42 -16.09
C PRO A 155 -12.47 14.54 -16.89
N GLN A 156 -13.72 14.31 -17.33
CA GLN A 156 -14.46 15.24 -18.18
C GLN A 156 -13.74 15.59 -19.52
N GLY A 157 -12.92 14.65 -20.04
CA GLY A 157 -12.21 14.82 -21.32
C GLY A 157 -10.95 15.71 -21.28
N LYS A 158 -10.60 16.28 -20.11
CA LYS A 158 -9.43 17.16 -19.97
C LYS A 158 -8.32 16.49 -19.14
N PRO A 159 -7.04 16.68 -19.49
CA PRO A 159 -5.94 16.17 -18.69
C PRO A 159 -5.92 16.86 -17.32
N VAL A 160 -5.56 16.11 -16.29
CA VAL A 160 -5.38 16.68 -14.96
C VAL A 160 -4.08 17.48 -14.87
N SER A 161 -4.04 18.48 -13.98
CA SER A 161 -2.81 19.21 -13.72
C SER A 161 -1.73 18.28 -13.13
N LYS A 162 -0.46 18.57 -13.37
CA LYS A 162 0.67 17.82 -12.80
C LYS A 162 0.62 17.77 -11.26
N PHE A 163 0.08 18.84 -10.63
CA PHE A 163 -0.15 18.88 -9.19
C PHE A 163 -1.21 17.86 -8.75
N THR A 164 -2.31 17.74 -9.48
CA THR A 164 -3.39 16.79 -9.21
C THR A 164 -2.91 15.35 -9.42
N ALA A 165 -2.20 15.08 -10.52
CA ALA A 165 -1.58 13.78 -10.79
C ALA A 165 -0.61 13.38 -9.66
N GLN A 166 0.21 14.30 -9.17
CA GLN A 166 1.12 14.08 -8.06
C GLN A 166 0.38 13.73 -6.75
N ASN A 167 -0.76 14.33 -6.49
CA ASN A 167 -1.55 13.99 -5.31
C ASN A 167 -2.05 12.53 -5.36
N TYR A 168 -2.58 12.07 -6.50
CA TYR A 168 -3.03 10.68 -6.65
C TYR A 168 -1.87 9.68 -6.61
N TYR A 169 -0.74 10.01 -7.23
CA TYR A 169 0.50 9.25 -7.11
C TYR A 169 0.92 9.08 -5.64
N ARG A 170 0.87 10.16 -4.85
CA ARG A 170 1.22 10.13 -3.41
C ARG A 170 0.27 9.25 -2.60
N VAL A 171 -1.00 9.22 -2.94
CA VAL A 171 -1.99 8.37 -2.26
C VAL A 171 -1.61 6.90 -2.43
N LEU A 172 -1.38 6.43 -3.66
CA LEU A 172 -0.98 5.04 -3.91
C LEU A 172 0.37 4.72 -3.26
N ASN A 173 1.37 5.59 -3.42
CA ASN A 173 2.68 5.40 -2.79
C ASN A 173 2.57 5.32 -1.26
N GLY A 174 1.73 6.15 -0.65
CA GLY A 174 1.45 6.12 0.80
C GLY A 174 0.78 4.82 1.24
N ALA A 175 -0.17 4.31 0.46
CA ALA A 175 -0.86 3.06 0.72
C ALA A 175 0.09 1.84 0.58
N LEU A 176 0.99 1.84 -0.41
CA LEU A 176 2.00 0.78 -0.56
C LEU A 176 3.05 0.83 0.55
N ASN A 177 3.46 2.02 1.01
CA ASN A 177 4.31 2.14 2.20
C ASN A 177 3.59 1.64 3.47
N ALA A 178 2.28 1.82 3.57
CA ALA A 178 1.51 1.23 4.67
C ALA A 178 1.42 -0.29 4.54
N ALA A 179 1.35 -0.83 3.32
CA ALA A 179 1.36 -2.26 3.06
C ALA A 179 2.70 -2.92 3.47
N VAL A 180 3.81 -2.23 3.23
CA VAL A 180 5.14 -2.69 3.73
C VAL A 180 5.15 -2.72 5.25
N ARG A 181 4.64 -1.68 5.93
CA ARG A 181 4.58 -1.65 7.41
C ARG A 181 3.61 -2.66 8.01
N ALA A 182 2.66 -3.14 7.23
CA ALA A 182 1.69 -4.17 7.63
C ALA A 182 2.11 -5.58 7.18
N ASP A 183 3.33 -5.74 6.67
CA ASP A 183 3.88 -7.00 6.14
C ASP A 183 3.02 -7.65 5.05
N VAL A 184 2.20 -6.84 4.33
CA VAL A 184 1.41 -7.29 3.18
C VAL A 184 2.30 -7.44 1.95
N ILE A 185 3.27 -6.55 1.77
CA ILE A 185 4.31 -6.62 0.73
C ILE A 185 5.69 -6.39 1.36
N LYS A 186 6.73 -6.97 0.76
CA LYS A 186 8.11 -6.87 1.28
C LYS A 186 8.74 -5.50 1.01
N LEU A 187 8.44 -4.91 -0.13
CA LEU A 187 9.05 -3.67 -0.60
C LEU A 187 8.05 -2.89 -1.44
N ASN A 188 8.03 -1.57 -1.26
CA ASN A 188 7.23 -0.71 -2.11
C ASN A 188 7.85 -0.62 -3.53
N PRO A 189 7.13 -1.03 -4.59
CA PRO A 189 7.66 -1.04 -5.96
C PRO A 189 8.11 0.33 -6.47
N PHE A 190 7.51 1.44 -6.00
CA PHE A 190 7.93 2.79 -6.35
C PHE A 190 9.39 3.10 -5.95
N THR A 191 9.97 2.36 -5.00
CA THR A 191 11.38 2.55 -4.64
C THR A 191 12.34 2.14 -5.74
N LYS A 192 11.89 1.24 -6.64
CA LYS A 192 12.66 0.76 -7.79
C LYS A 192 12.57 1.68 -9.03
N ILE A 193 11.74 2.72 -8.97
CA ILE A 193 11.57 3.71 -10.04
C ILE A 193 12.57 4.84 -9.84
N GLY A 194 13.24 5.24 -10.90
CA GLY A 194 14.17 6.36 -10.90
C GLY A 194 13.52 7.66 -10.44
N ASN A 195 14.30 8.54 -9.81
CA ASN A 195 13.72 9.78 -9.30
C ASN A 195 13.18 10.69 -10.42
N SER A 196 13.83 10.69 -11.59
CA SER A 196 13.39 11.40 -12.81
C SER A 196 12.02 10.97 -13.32
N ASP A 197 11.66 9.69 -13.10
CA ASP A 197 10.44 9.08 -13.64
C ASP A 197 9.26 9.20 -12.69
N LYS A 198 9.48 9.74 -11.49
CA LYS A 198 8.43 10.01 -10.49
C LYS A 198 7.73 11.33 -10.77
N ILE A 199 6.47 11.44 -10.36
CA ILE A 199 5.74 12.70 -10.45
C ILE A 199 6.19 13.61 -9.31
N HIS A 200 6.99 14.64 -9.64
CA HIS A 200 7.39 15.67 -8.69
C HIS A 200 6.34 16.78 -8.59
N ARG A 201 6.26 17.38 -7.41
CA ARG A 201 5.41 18.54 -7.21
C ARG A 201 5.95 19.70 -8.07
N PRO A 202 5.12 20.30 -8.94
CA PRO A 202 5.53 21.46 -9.69
C PRO A 202 5.77 22.61 -8.72
N GLU A 203 6.73 23.45 -9.05
CA GLU A 203 6.92 24.72 -8.35
C GLU A 203 5.68 25.58 -8.54
N SER A 204 5.12 26.07 -7.45
CA SER A 204 4.02 27.03 -7.50
C SER A 204 4.59 28.44 -7.35
N LYS A 205 4.46 29.24 -8.38
CA LYS A 205 4.64 30.68 -8.24
C LYS A 205 3.45 31.20 -7.42
N ARG A 206 3.75 31.76 -6.26
CA ARG A 206 2.75 32.45 -5.46
C ARG A 206 2.71 33.88 -5.92
N GLU A 207 1.60 34.28 -6.48
CA GLU A 207 1.30 35.67 -6.78
C GLU A 207 0.62 36.31 -5.56
N TYR A 208 0.89 37.56 -5.32
CA TYR A 208 0.30 38.38 -4.27
C TYR A 208 -0.11 39.70 -4.86
N MET A 209 -1.15 40.28 -4.32
CA MET A 209 -1.57 41.63 -4.71
C MET A 209 -0.63 42.67 -4.13
N THR A 210 -0.25 43.64 -4.93
CA THR A 210 0.48 44.83 -4.47
C THR A 210 -0.43 45.78 -3.72
N ILE A 211 0.14 46.74 -3.01
CA ILE A 211 -0.66 47.76 -2.30
C ILE A 211 -1.47 48.62 -3.27
N GLU A 212 -0.92 48.92 -4.43
CA GLU A 212 -1.57 49.66 -5.52
C GLU A 212 -2.78 48.92 -6.05
N GLU A 213 -2.67 47.61 -6.26
CA GLU A 213 -3.79 46.75 -6.70
C GLU A 213 -4.87 46.66 -5.61
N LEU A 214 -4.50 46.60 -4.32
CA LEU A 214 -5.45 46.64 -3.22
C LEU A 214 -6.20 47.97 -3.16
N ARG A 215 -5.51 49.10 -3.38
CA ARG A 215 -6.14 50.42 -3.46
C ARG A 215 -7.12 50.49 -4.64
N ALA A 216 -6.72 49.99 -5.79
CA ALA A 216 -7.61 49.93 -6.95
C ALA A 216 -8.84 49.04 -6.69
N LEU A 217 -8.67 47.92 -6.02
CA LEU A 217 -9.79 47.05 -5.61
C LEU A 217 -10.75 47.77 -4.64
N ILE A 218 -10.23 48.51 -3.68
CA ILE A 218 -11.05 49.32 -2.74
C ILE A 218 -11.92 50.31 -3.52
N ALA A 219 -11.36 50.98 -4.50
CA ALA A 219 -12.06 51.98 -5.33
C ALA A 219 -13.05 51.39 -6.34
N THR A 220 -12.88 50.11 -6.70
CA THR A 220 -13.72 49.46 -7.72
C THR A 220 -15.08 49.04 -7.13
N PRO A 221 -16.21 49.51 -7.67
CA PRO A 221 -17.53 49.04 -7.23
C PRO A 221 -17.74 47.58 -7.55
N MET A 222 -18.29 46.82 -6.60
CA MET A 222 -18.58 45.41 -6.77
C MET A 222 -20.06 45.10 -6.55
N LYS A 223 -20.57 44.13 -7.30
CA LYS A 223 -21.95 43.65 -7.15
C LYS A 223 -22.26 43.09 -5.76
N ASN A 224 -21.24 42.53 -5.09
CA ASN A 224 -21.36 42.00 -3.73
C ASN A 224 -20.28 42.63 -2.83
N GLU A 225 -20.63 43.71 -2.17
CA GLU A 225 -19.75 44.48 -1.26
C GLU A 225 -19.32 43.61 -0.06
N ALA A 226 -20.17 42.72 0.47
CA ALA A 226 -19.80 41.88 1.62
C ALA A 226 -18.65 40.94 1.27
N VAL A 227 -18.62 40.38 0.05
CA VAL A 227 -17.50 39.55 -0.42
C VAL A 227 -16.22 40.36 -0.57
N LYS A 228 -16.31 41.60 -1.08
CA LYS A 228 -15.17 42.50 -1.19
C LYS A 228 -14.60 42.84 0.18
N GLN A 229 -15.47 43.22 1.15
CA GLN A 229 -15.04 43.50 2.52
C GLN A 229 -14.36 42.29 3.17
N ALA A 230 -14.93 41.08 3.03
CA ALA A 230 -14.34 39.87 3.57
C ALA A 230 -12.97 39.56 2.93
N TYR A 231 -12.83 39.83 1.63
CA TYR A 231 -11.56 39.63 0.91
C TYR A 231 -10.50 40.64 1.39
N LEU A 232 -10.84 41.92 1.47
CA LEU A 232 -9.95 42.99 1.98
C LEU A 232 -9.55 42.68 3.42
N PHE A 233 -10.50 42.28 4.26
CA PHE A 233 -10.22 41.88 5.63
C PHE A 233 -9.21 40.70 5.68
N SER A 234 -9.38 39.72 4.77
CA SER A 234 -8.42 38.64 4.60
C SER A 234 -7.00 39.12 4.26
N CYS A 235 -6.90 40.10 3.35
CA CYS A 235 -5.61 40.68 2.95
C CYS A 235 -4.89 41.35 4.10
N PHE A 236 -5.61 42.07 4.96
CA PHE A 236 -5.02 42.79 6.09
C PHE A 236 -4.75 41.91 7.32
N CYS A 237 -5.60 40.93 7.59
CA CYS A 237 -5.48 40.07 8.78
C CYS A 237 -4.76 38.74 8.51
N GLY A 238 -4.50 38.39 7.26
CA GLY A 238 -3.87 37.09 6.88
C GLY A 238 -4.76 35.87 7.17
N LEU A 239 -6.07 36.07 7.43
CA LEU A 239 -7.00 34.98 7.71
C LEU A 239 -7.46 34.30 6.43
N ARG A 240 -7.69 32.96 6.50
CA ARG A 240 -8.30 32.22 5.41
C ARG A 240 -9.79 32.50 5.35
N ILE A 241 -10.40 32.29 4.19
CA ILE A 241 -11.85 32.45 4.02
C ILE A 241 -12.67 31.62 5.02
N SER A 242 -12.24 30.39 5.35
CA SER A 242 -12.87 29.56 6.37
C SER A 242 -12.88 30.20 7.75
N ASP A 243 -11.77 30.86 8.10
CA ASP A 243 -11.62 31.52 9.41
C ASP A 243 -12.46 32.76 9.45
N ILE A 244 -12.56 33.51 8.34
CA ILE A 244 -13.42 34.72 8.23
C ILE A 244 -14.90 34.37 8.36
N ILE A 245 -15.36 33.33 7.67
CA ILE A 245 -16.76 32.85 7.73
C ILE A 245 -17.15 32.43 9.16
N SER A 246 -16.19 31.86 9.90
CA SER A 246 -16.42 31.39 11.28
C SER A 246 -16.25 32.48 12.35
N LEU A 247 -15.71 33.65 11.98
CA LEU A 247 -15.40 34.73 12.90
C LEU A 247 -16.68 35.31 13.55
N LYS A 248 -16.64 35.53 14.84
CA LYS A 248 -17.75 36.11 15.64
C LYS A 248 -17.28 37.34 16.41
N TRP A 249 -18.20 38.23 16.76
CA TRP A 249 -17.88 39.42 17.54
C TRP A 249 -17.19 39.12 18.88
N LYS A 250 -17.44 37.97 19.48
CA LYS A 250 -16.75 37.53 20.70
C LYS A 250 -15.25 37.27 20.52
N ASP A 251 -14.82 37.07 19.28
CA ASP A 251 -13.43 36.79 18.93
C ASP A 251 -12.63 38.07 18.67
N VAL A 252 -13.33 39.24 18.72
CA VAL A 252 -12.77 40.58 18.59
C VAL A 252 -12.70 41.24 19.97
N PHE A 253 -11.56 41.73 20.38
CA PHE A 253 -11.38 42.42 21.67
C PHE A 253 -10.45 43.61 21.52
N VAL A 254 -10.53 44.51 22.47
CA VAL A 254 -9.65 45.69 22.52
C VAL A 254 -8.56 45.44 23.54
N ASP A 255 -7.31 45.57 23.11
CA ASP A 255 -6.14 45.52 23.97
C ASP A 255 -5.29 46.77 23.74
N ARG A 256 -5.06 47.56 24.79
CA ARG A 256 -4.30 48.82 24.75
C ARG A 256 -4.78 49.79 23.66
N GLY A 257 -6.08 49.90 23.48
CA GLY A 257 -6.69 50.78 22.49
C GLY A 257 -6.65 50.27 21.04
N GLN A 258 -6.20 49.06 20.81
CA GLN A 258 -6.16 48.40 19.49
C GLN A 258 -7.13 47.24 19.43
N TYR A 259 -7.79 47.05 18.28
CA TYR A 259 -8.60 45.88 18.02
C TYR A 259 -7.69 44.67 17.72
N ARG A 260 -7.94 43.56 18.40
CA ARG A 260 -7.25 42.28 18.22
C ARG A 260 -8.24 41.16 17.96
N LEU A 261 -7.76 40.16 17.28
CA LEU A 261 -8.53 38.95 16.96
C LEU A 261 -7.94 37.72 17.69
N SER A 262 -8.82 36.97 18.35
CA SER A 262 -8.47 35.66 18.92
C SER A 262 -9.11 34.57 18.07
N VAL A 263 -8.35 34.02 17.12
CA VAL A 263 -8.86 33.01 16.17
C VAL A 263 -8.12 31.71 16.33
N SER A 264 -8.84 30.61 16.61
CA SER A 264 -8.30 29.24 16.54
C SER A 264 -8.34 28.77 15.11
N MET A 265 -7.19 28.85 14.43
CA MET A 265 -7.09 28.36 13.04
C MET A 265 -7.31 26.86 12.95
N GLN A 266 -8.34 26.44 12.23
CA GLN A 266 -8.54 25.04 11.89
C GLN A 266 -7.56 24.64 10.79
N LYS A 267 -6.74 23.62 11.09
CA LYS A 267 -5.85 23.00 10.09
C LYS A 267 -6.60 22.04 9.20
#